data_d3e897d2b430b701d9e8bd683d4c5dda
#
_entry.id   d3e897d2b430b701d9e8bd683d4c5dda
#
_cell.length_a   1.000
_cell.length_b   1.000
_cell.length_c   1.000
_cell.angle_alpha   90.00
_cell.angle_beta   90.00
_cell.angle_gamma   90.00
#
_symmetry.space_group_name_H-M   'P 1'
#
loop_
_entity.id
_entity.type
_entity.pdbx_description
1 polymer ?
#
loop_
_entity_poly.entity_id
_entity_poly.type
_entity_poly.pdbx_seq_one_letter_code
_entity_poly.pdbx_strand_id
1 'polypeptide(L)'
;GPRRWLVNLHANLFMGHNGELLVGITSLILLIASFTGIVIYGKSWLRITRKKWTIKDGHRHIGFINIFMILLLSFTGLLLTLGHLLKDDSKPYKKSEYNWSQLPSLEKLLEKALKESNGGIADYMVLPSNNNDPIQIIIFHRNRSWSEKYDHFEFDSTSGELKNSHLGTGDDFLMKLNSLVGALHFGHQGGPL
;
A
#
# COMPACT_ATOMS: atom_id res chain seq x y z
N GLY A 1 -9.96 11.07 13.82
CA GLY A 1 -8.83 11.94 14.13
C GLY A 1 -8.24 12.55 12.86
N PRO A 2 -7.36 13.56 12.93
CA PRO A 2 -6.84 14.34 11.79
C PRO A 2 -6.11 13.47 10.75
N ARG A 3 -5.48 12.39 11.16
CA ARG A 3 -4.81 11.45 10.24
C ARG A 3 -5.81 10.79 9.27
N ARG A 4 -6.97 10.33 9.77
CA ARG A 4 -8.01 9.75 8.90
C ARG A 4 -8.58 10.76 7.92
N TRP A 5 -8.73 12.00 8.35
CA TRP A 5 -9.22 13.08 7.49
C TRP A 5 -8.28 13.31 6.30
N LEU A 6 -6.96 13.42 6.56
CA LEU A 6 -5.95 13.58 5.51
C LEU A 6 -5.90 12.38 4.55
N VAL A 7 -5.98 11.17 5.09
CA VAL A 7 -6.01 9.94 4.25
C VAL A 7 -7.23 9.94 3.34
N ASN A 8 -8.43 10.23 3.86
CA ASN A 8 -9.65 10.26 3.05
C ASN A 8 -9.61 11.38 2.01
N LEU A 9 -9.08 12.55 2.35
CA LEU A 9 -8.88 13.63 1.39
C LEU A 9 -7.95 13.20 0.25
N HIS A 10 -6.85 12.56 0.57
CA HIS A 10 -5.85 12.14 -0.41
C HIS A 10 -6.33 10.95 -1.27
N ALA A 11 -6.93 9.95 -0.65
CA ALA A 11 -7.28 8.70 -1.33
C ALA A 11 -8.58 8.80 -2.14
N ASN A 12 -9.58 9.57 -1.67
CA ASN A 12 -10.91 9.56 -2.29
C ASN A 12 -11.65 10.92 -2.25
N LEU A 13 -10.97 11.99 -1.88
CA LEU A 13 -11.55 13.36 -1.83
C LEU A 13 -12.86 13.44 -1.04
N PHE A 14 -13.09 12.57 -0.06
CA PHE A 14 -14.35 12.38 0.69
C PHE A 14 -15.54 11.96 -0.20
N MET A 15 -15.31 11.53 -1.44
CA MET A 15 -16.36 11.15 -2.40
C MET A 15 -16.49 9.64 -2.59
N GLY A 16 -15.84 8.83 -1.73
CA GLY A 16 -15.82 7.37 -1.86
C GLY A 16 -15.29 6.91 -3.21
N HIS A 17 -15.93 5.92 -3.82
CA HIS A 17 -15.51 5.33 -5.08
C HIS A 17 -15.33 6.34 -6.24
N ASN A 18 -16.22 7.32 -6.37
CA ASN A 18 -16.08 8.37 -7.38
C ASN A 18 -14.83 9.24 -7.16
N GLY A 19 -14.50 9.48 -5.90
CA GLY A 19 -13.29 10.21 -5.54
C GLY A 19 -12.02 9.41 -5.85
N GLU A 20 -12.01 8.11 -5.62
CA GLU A 20 -10.91 7.22 -5.99
C GLU A 20 -10.66 7.26 -7.50
N LEU A 21 -11.73 7.20 -8.30
CA LEU A 21 -11.63 7.34 -9.75
C LEU A 21 -11.00 8.68 -10.15
N LEU A 22 -11.44 9.79 -9.54
CA LEU A 22 -10.87 11.13 -9.79
C LEU A 22 -9.39 11.20 -9.42
N VAL A 23 -8.99 10.62 -8.29
CA VAL A 23 -7.58 10.54 -7.87
C VAL A 23 -6.76 9.74 -8.89
N GLY A 24 -7.29 8.60 -9.36
CA GLY A 24 -6.67 7.79 -10.42
C GLY A 24 -6.47 8.57 -11.73
N ILE A 25 -7.50 9.27 -12.20
CA ILE A 25 -7.42 10.12 -13.39
C ILE A 25 -6.38 11.23 -13.20
N THR A 26 -6.38 11.88 -12.05
CA THR A 26 -5.39 12.93 -11.72
C THR A 26 -3.96 12.39 -11.72
N SER A 27 -3.75 11.20 -11.16
CA SER A 27 -2.45 10.51 -11.16
C SER A 27 -1.99 10.19 -12.58
N LEU A 28 -2.89 9.75 -13.46
CA LEU A 28 -2.58 9.52 -14.88
C LEU A 28 -2.20 10.80 -15.60
N ILE A 29 -2.93 11.90 -15.39
CA ILE A 29 -2.63 13.21 -15.98
C ILE A 29 -1.25 13.69 -15.52
N LEU A 30 -0.94 13.59 -14.22
CA LEU A 30 0.36 13.96 -13.66
C LEU A 30 1.50 13.10 -14.25
N LEU A 31 1.26 11.82 -14.45
CA LEU A 31 2.22 10.90 -15.06
C LEU A 31 2.54 11.35 -16.51
N ILE A 32 1.52 11.61 -17.31
CA ILE A 32 1.67 12.09 -18.70
C ILE A 32 2.38 13.45 -18.72
N ALA A 33 1.99 14.38 -17.87
CA ALA A 33 2.58 15.71 -17.78
C ALA A 33 4.08 15.64 -17.39
N SER A 34 4.43 14.74 -16.47
CA SER A 34 5.80 14.52 -16.04
C SER A 34 6.66 13.94 -17.17
N PHE A 35 6.17 12.96 -17.91
CA PHE A 35 6.83 12.43 -19.11
C PHE A 35 7.04 13.52 -20.16
N THR A 36 6.01 14.30 -20.44
CA THR A 36 6.08 15.42 -21.38
C THR A 36 7.13 16.43 -20.93
N GLY A 37 7.18 16.74 -19.63
CA GLY A 37 8.17 17.61 -19.04
C GLY A 37 9.61 17.12 -19.27
N ILE A 38 9.88 15.82 -19.10
CA ILE A 38 11.19 15.23 -19.38
C ILE A 38 11.55 15.37 -20.87
N VAL A 39 10.65 15.08 -21.77
CA VAL A 39 10.88 15.16 -23.22
C VAL A 39 11.22 16.59 -23.64
N ILE A 40 10.45 17.58 -23.15
CA ILE A 40 10.63 18.99 -23.52
C ILE A 40 11.91 19.57 -22.92
N TYR A 41 12.18 19.29 -21.64
CA TYR A 41 13.26 19.95 -20.89
C TYR A 41 14.54 19.12 -20.76
N GLY A 42 14.51 17.82 -21.02
CA GLY A 42 15.67 16.94 -20.85
C GLY A 42 16.91 17.38 -21.63
N LYS A 43 16.73 17.89 -22.86
CA LYS A 43 17.83 18.45 -23.68
C LYS A 43 18.32 19.80 -23.18
N SER A 44 17.49 20.57 -22.51
CA SER A 44 17.83 21.91 -22.01
C SER A 44 18.62 21.87 -20.70
N TRP A 45 18.46 20.79 -19.90
CA TRP A 45 19.17 20.64 -18.64
C TRP A 45 20.68 20.55 -18.78
N LEU A 46 21.17 19.85 -19.81
CA LEU A 46 22.58 19.73 -20.11
C LEU A 46 23.26 21.06 -20.55
N ARG A 47 22.47 22.06 -20.94
CA ARG A 47 22.99 23.37 -21.39
C ARG A 47 23.13 24.40 -20.25
N ILE A 48 22.53 24.16 -19.09
CA ILE A 48 22.41 25.14 -17.99
C ILE A 48 23.72 25.30 -17.20
N THR A 49 24.66 24.41 -17.32
CA THR A 49 25.90 24.41 -16.52
C THR A 49 26.89 25.54 -16.85
N ARG A 50 26.60 26.41 -17.81
CA ARG A 50 27.55 27.43 -18.30
C ARG A 50 27.12 28.89 -18.26
N LYS A 51 25.95 29.24 -17.71
CA LYS A 51 25.37 30.59 -17.73
C LYS A 51 25.10 31.13 -16.34
N LYS A 52 25.12 32.47 -16.16
CA LYS A 52 24.74 33.12 -14.92
C LYS A 52 23.30 32.67 -14.52
N TRP A 53 23.16 32.18 -13.31
CA TRP A 53 21.88 31.69 -12.76
C TRP A 53 20.84 32.80 -12.74
N THR A 54 19.67 32.52 -13.28
CA THR A 54 18.47 33.37 -13.20
C THR A 54 17.41 32.66 -12.35
N ILE A 55 16.40 33.40 -11.88
CA ILE A 55 15.26 32.84 -11.15
C ILE A 55 14.56 31.75 -12.00
N LYS A 56 14.48 31.96 -13.33
CA LYS A 56 13.93 30.94 -14.26
C LYS A 56 14.73 29.65 -14.28
N ASP A 57 16.05 29.74 -14.16
CA ASP A 57 16.93 28.58 -14.13
C ASP A 57 16.75 27.82 -12.81
N GLY A 58 16.60 28.53 -11.69
CA GLY A 58 16.24 27.94 -10.39
C GLY A 58 14.94 27.15 -10.43
N HIS A 59 13.88 27.74 -10.98
CA HIS A 59 12.60 27.09 -11.15
C HIS A 59 12.69 25.81 -12.00
N ARG A 60 13.45 25.85 -13.10
CA ARG A 60 13.69 24.68 -13.97
C ARG A 60 14.43 23.58 -13.27
N HIS A 61 15.47 23.88 -12.47
CA HIS A 61 16.22 22.86 -11.74
C HIS A 61 15.37 22.19 -10.66
N ILE A 62 14.66 23.00 -9.87
CA ILE A 62 13.75 22.49 -8.85
C ILE A 62 12.67 21.60 -9.50
N GLY A 63 12.09 22.05 -10.62
CA GLY A 63 11.11 21.28 -11.37
C GLY A 63 11.68 19.97 -11.88
N PHE A 64 12.90 19.95 -12.41
CA PHE A 64 13.54 18.74 -12.92
C PHE A 64 13.86 17.74 -11.80
N ILE A 65 14.39 18.20 -10.66
CA ILE A 65 14.65 17.34 -9.51
C ILE A 65 13.32 16.72 -8.99
N ASN A 66 12.27 17.52 -8.90
CA ASN A 66 10.97 17.06 -8.42
C ASN A 66 10.26 16.13 -9.42
N ILE A 67 10.60 16.16 -10.71
CA ILE A 67 9.89 15.36 -11.72
C ILE A 67 10.00 13.86 -11.45
N PHE A 68 11.14 13.40 -10.91
CA PHE A 68 11.33 12.01 -10.53
C PHE A 68 10.43 11.60 -9.35
N MET A 69 10.29 12.49 -8.37
CA MET A 69 9.38 12.26 -7.24
C MET A 69 7.92 12.24 -7.69
N ILE A 70 7.54 13.18 -8.55
CA ILE A 70 6.18 13.25 -9.11
C ILE A 70 5.87 12.01 -9.95
N LEU A 71 6.81 11.57 -10.79
CA LEU A 71 6.67 10.32 -11.56
C LEU A 71 6.46 9.12 -10.65
N LEU A 72 7.31 8.96 -9.63
CA LEU A 72 7.23 7.87 -8.70
C LEU A 72 5.87 7.86 -7.98
N LEU A 73 5.48 9.00 -7.40
CA LEU A 73 4.23 9.13 -6.64
C LEU A 73 3.00 8.99 -7.53
N SER A 74 3.02 9.55 -8.75
CA SER A 74 1.90 9.42 -9.69
C SER A 74 1.75 7.98 -10.19
N PHE A 75 2.86 7.32 -10.49
CA PHE A 75 2.85 5.93 -10.94
C PHE A 75 2.37 4.99 -9.85
N THR A 76 2.93 5.11 -8.65
CA THR A 76 2.52 4.27 -7.50
C THR A 76 1.09 4.57 -7.07
N GLY A 77 0.67 5.84 -7.08
CA GLY A 77 -0.71 6.24 -6.81
C GLY A 77 -1.71 5.67 -7.82
N LEU A 78 -1.37 5.68 -9.10
CA LEU A 78 -2.19 5.07 -10.15
C LEU A 78 -2.34 3.57 -9.95
N LEU A 79 -1.24 2.86 -9.65
CA LEU A 79 -1.27 1.42 -9.40
C LEU A 79 -2.11 1.06 -8.16
N LEU A 80 -1.99 1.83 -7.07
CA LEU A 80 -2.81 1.63 -5.88
C LEU A 80 -4.29 1.85 -6.17
N THR A 81 -4.63 2.91 -6.92
CA THR A 81 -6.03 3.18 -7.31
C THR A 81 -6.57 2.05 -8.19
N LEU A 82 -5.81 1.59 -9.18
CA LEU A 82 -6.22 0.46 -10.02
C LEU A 82 -6.40 -0.81 -9.19
N GLY A 83 -5.50 -1.10 -8.26
CA GLY A 83 -5.63 -2.23 -7.33
C GLY A 83 -6.89 -2.16 -6.47
N HIS A 84 -7.30 -0.96 -6.02
CA HIS A 84 -8.55 -0.75 -5.29
C HIS A 84 -9.78 -0.91 -6.19
N LEU A 85 -9.76 -0.32 -7.39
CA LEU A 85 -10.90 -0.39 -8.34
C LEU A 85 -11.14 -1.80 -8.87
N LEU A 86 -10.10 -2.63 -8.96
CA LEU A 86 -10.20 -4.02 -9.41
C LEU A 86 -10.60 -4.99 -8.28
N LYS A 87 -10.43 -4.59 -7.01
CA LYS A 87 -11.00 -5.32 -5.88
C LYS A 87 -12.48 -5.00 -5.80
N ASP A 88 -13.29 -6.03 -5.88
CA ASP A 88 -14.74 -5.93 -5.66
C ASP A 88 -15.03 -5.71 -4.17
N ASP A 89 -14.66 -4.53 -3.66
CA ASP A 89 -14.93 -4.10 -2.28
C ASP A 89 -16.38 -3.61 -2.10
N SER A 90 -17.28 -3.93 -3.04
CA SER A 90 -18.70 -3.55 -3.01
C SER A 90 -19.50 -4.23 -1.89
N LYS A 91 -18.84 -5.00 -1.03
CA LYS A 91 -19.52 -5.52 0.19
C LYS A 91 -19.75 -4.37 1.15
N PRO A 92 -21.01 -3.92 1.32
CA PRO A 92 -21.32 -2.88 2.28
C PRO A 92 -20.84 -3.36 3.66
N TYR A 93 -20.24 -2.44 4.44
CA TYR A 93 -19.88 -2.70 5.83
C TYR A 93 -21.14 -3.22 6.56
N LYS A 94 -21.26 -4.52 6.69
CA LYS A 94 -22.31 -5.14 7.51
C LYS A 94 -21.89 -4.98 8.96
N LYS A 95 -22.82 -4.52 9.80
CA LYS A 95 -22.66 -4.58 11.25
C LYS A 95 -22.26 -6.01 11.61
N SER A 96 -21.23 -6.15 12.44
CA SER A 96 -20.74 -7.45 12.87
C SER A 96 -21.89 -8.33 13.38
N GLU A 97 -22.13 -9.46 12.72
CA GLU A 97 -23.09 -10.49 13.13
C GLU A 97 -22.34 -11.71 13.68
N TYR A 98 -21.07 -11.56 14.00
CA TYR A 98 -20.25 -12.64 14.51
C TYR A 98 -20.64 -13.02 15.94
N ASN A 99 -20.80 -14.31 16.19
CA ASN A 99 -21.06 -14.83 17.54
C ASN A 99 -19.75 -14.94 18.34
N TRP A 100 -19.45 -13.90 19.11
CA TRP A 100 -18.21 -13.79 19.90
C TRP A 100 -18.01 -14.90 20.93
N SER A 101 -19.09 -15.62 21.36
CA SER A 101 -18.94 -16.75 22.27
C SER A 101 -18.29 -17.98 21.63
N GLN A 102 -18.21 -18.03 20.31
CA GLN A 102 -17.59 -19.11 19.56
C GLN A 102 -16.15 -18.79 19.13
N LEU A 103 -15.63 -17.62 19.51
CA LEU A 103 -14.27 -17.21 19.12
C LEU A 103 -13.24 -18.18 19.71
N PRO A 104 -12.39 -18.82 18.88
CA PRO A 104 -11.31 -19.67 19.37
C PRO A 104 -10.27 -18.84 20.15
N SER A 105 -9.46 -19.51 20.95
CA SER A 105 -8.40 -18.82 21.71
C SER A 105 -7.42 -18.13 20.76
N LEU A 106 -7.43 -16.80 20.78
CA LEU A 106 -6.55 -15.97 19.94
C LEU A 106 -5.08 -16.21 20.26
N GLU A 107 -4.74 -16.50 21.50
CA GLU A 107 -3.39 -16.84 21.95
C GLU A 107 -2.88 -18.10 21.26
N LYS A 108 -3.70 -19.16 21.22
CA LYS A 108 -3.35 -20.40 20.53
C LYS A 108 -3.20 -20.22 19.02
N LEU A 109 -4.04 -19.38 18.40
CA LEU A 109 -3.92 -19.06 16.98
C LEU A 109 -2.63 -18.28 16.69
N LEU A 110 -2.29 -17.33 17.56
CA LEU A 110 -1.06 -16.58 17.47
C LEU A 110 0.18 -17.48 17.60
N GLU A 111 0.19 -18.40 18.58
CA GLU A 111 1.27 -19.38 18.73
C GLU A 111 1.44 -20.24 17.48
N LYS A 112 0.33 -20.72 16.91
CA LYS A 112 0.36 -21.49 15.65
C LYS A 112 0.96 -20.65 14.50
N ALA A 113 0.50 -19.40 14.32
CA ALA A 113 0.99 -18.51 13.28
C ALA A 113 2.50 -18.22 13.43
N LEU A 114 2.95 -17.93 14.66
CA LEU A 114 4.37 -17.68 14.96
C LEU A 114 5.25 -18.91 14.70
N LYS A 115 4.75 -20.10 15.02
CA LYS A 115 5.44 -21.35 14.77
C LYS A 115 5.57 -21.62 13.27
N GLU A 116 4.50 -21.42 12.50
CA GLU A 116 4.47 -21.65 11.06
C GLU A 116 5.33 -20.63 10.31
N SER A 117 5.35 -19.37 10.75
CA SER A 117 6.17 -18.31 10.16
C SER A 117 7.66 -18.45 10.42
N ASN A 118 8.06 -19.42 11.26
CA ASN A 118 9.46 -19.67 11.64
C ASN A 118 10.15 -18.40 12.20
N GLY A 119 9.49 -17.72 13.10
CA GLY A 119 9.94 -16.48 13.73
C GLY A 119 9.23 -15.25 13.16
N GLY A 120 9.48 -14.12 13.77
CA GLY A 120 8.81 -12.88 13.43
C GLY A 120 8.08 -12.30 14.64
N ILE A 121 7.41 -11.18 14.43
CA ILE A 121 6.68 -10.45 15.47
C ILE A 121 5.24 -10.29 14.99
N ALA A 122 4.27 -10.58 15.84
CA ALA A 122 2.88 -10.29 15.52
C ALA A 122 2.70 -8.78 15.29
N ASP A 123 2.21 -8.41 14.12
CA ASP A 123 1.98 -7.00 13.77
C ASP A 123 0.53 -6.61 14.12
N TYR A 124 -0.43 -7.27 13.50
CA TYR A 124 -1.82 -7.07 13.82
C TYR A 124 -2.68 -8.31 13.52
N MET A 125 -3.89 -8.29 14.06
CA MET A 125 -4.88 -9.32 13.87
C MET A 125 -6.18 -8.68 13.41
N VAL A 126 -6.80 -9.27 12.38
CA VAL A 126 -8.13 -8.87 11.89
C VAL A 126 -9.14 -9.89 12.41
N LEU A 127 -10.11 -9.39 13.15
CA LEU A 127 -11.20 -10.23 13.69
C LEU A 127 -12.36 -10.33 12.68
N PRO A 128 -13.10 -11.45 12.67
CA PRO A 128 -14.18 -11.68 11.73
C PRO A 128 -15.33 -10.69 11.94
N SER A 129 -15.96 -10.26 10.87
CA SER A 129 -17.18 -9.44 10.90
C SER A 129 -18.45 -10.30 10.87
N ASN A 130 -18.34 -11.53 10.40
CA ASN A 130 -19.42 -12.54 10.38
C ASN A 130 -18.81 -13.94 10.54
N ASN A 131 -19.66 -14.97 10.72
CA ASN A 131 -19.20 -16.34 10.99
C ASN A 131 -18.44 -16.99 9.81
N ASN A 132 -18.50 -16.43 8.62
CA ASN A 132 -17.79 -16.94 7.43
C ASN A 132 -16.46 -16.23 7.19
N ASP A 133 -16.24 -15.09 7.84
CA ASP A 133 -14.97 -14.36 7.69
C ASP A 133 -13.86 -15.07 8.48
N PRO A 134 -12.66 -15.19 7.94
CA PRO A 134 -11.54 -15.76 8.68
C PRO A 134 -11.00 -14.79 9.74
N ILE A 135 -10.35 -15.33 10.75
CA ILE A 135 -9.44 -14.58 11.61
C ILE A 135 -8.12 -14.49 10.85
N GLN A 136 -7.64 -13.27 10.58
CA GLN A 136 -6.36 -13.07 9.91
C GLN A 136 -5.30 -12.64 10.92
N ILE A 137 -4.12 -13.27 10.87
CA ILE A 137 -2.96 -12.92 11.69
C ILE A 137 -1.82 -12.58 10.75
N ILE A 138 -1.24 -11.40 10.94
CA ILE A 138 -0.15 -10.89 10.14
C ILE A 138 1.12 -10.86 11.00
N ILE A 139 2.17 -11.54 10.53
CA ILE A 139 3.46 -11.65 11.19
C ILE A 139 4.48 -10.82 10.40
N PHE A 140 5.17 -9.93 11.10
CA PHE A 140 6.21 -9.08 10.53
C PHE A 140 7.61 -9.66 10.79
N HIS A 141 8.44 -9.64 9.75
CA HIS A 141 9.84 -10.08 9.80
C HIS A 141 10.81 -8.93 9.54
N ARG A 142 11.54 -8.53 10.58
CA ARG A 142 12.50 -7.41 10.49
C ARG A 142 13.64 -7.68 9.53
N ASN A 143 14.11 -8.91 9.46
CA ASN A 143 15.34 -9.31 8.75
C ASN A 143 15.11 -9.75 7.31
N ARG A 144 13.85 -9.79 6.83
CA ARG A 144 13.54 -10.14 5.44
C ARG A 144 13.56 -8.90 4.55
N SER A 145 13.68 -9.11 3.23
CA SER A 145 13.53 -8.03 2.26
C SER A 145 12.17 -7.36 2.42
N TRP A 146 12.06 -6.08 2.11
CA TRP A 146 10.80 -5.32 2.31
C TRP A 146 9.61 -5.91 1.54
N SER A 147 9.83 -6.66 0.45
CA SER A 147 8.77 -7.37 -0.29
C SER A 147 8.34 -8.70 0.35
N GLU A 148 9.08 -9.19 1.33
CA GLU A 148 8.88 -10.48 1.98
C GLU A 148 8.64 -10.35 3.49
N LYS A 149 8.40 -9.12 3.96
CA LYS A 149 8.34 -8.81 5.39
C LYS A 149 7.12 -9.35 6.12
N TYR A 150 6.08 -9.71 5.42
CA TYR A 150 4.81 -10.08 6.03
C TYR A 150 4.40 -11.49 5.63
N ASP A 151 4.10 -12.30 6.65
CA ASP A 151 3.39 -13.56 6.49
C ASP A 151 1.93 -13.36 6.91
N HIS A 152 1.01 -13.95 6.16
CA HIS A 152 -0.43 -13.86 6.39
C HIS A 152 -0.99 -15.24 6.67
N PHE A 153 -1.74 -15.37 7.75
CA PHE A 153 -2.40 -16.59 8.17
C PHE A 153 -3.89 -16.35 8.32
N GLU A 154 -4.70 -17.24 7.74
CA GLU A 154 -6.15 -17.19 7.84
C GLU A 154 -6.64 -18.44 8.57
N PHE A 155 -7.31 -18.21 9.68
CA PHE A 155 -7.90 -19.27 10.50
C PHE A 155 -9.41 -19.23 10.39
N ASP A 156 -10.03 -20.40 10.44
CA ASP A 156 -11.48 -20.50 10.60
C ASP A 156 -11.92 -19.82 11.89
N SER A 157 -12.92 -18.95 11.79
CA SER A 157 -13.36 -18.16 12.92
C SER A 157 -14.11 -18.97 13.99
N THR A 158 -14.53 -20.19 13.68
CA THR A 158 -15.27 -21.05 14.60
C THR A 158 -14.39 -22.20 15.14
N SER A 159 -13.72 -22.93 14.25
CA SER A 159 -12.91 -24.09 14.64
C SER A 159 -11.48 -23.72 15.06
N GLY A 160 -10.96 -22.57 14.60
CA GLY A 160 -9.55 -22.18 14.78
C GLY A 160 -8.57 -23.02 13.95
N GLU A 161 -9.05 -23.73 12.92
CA GLU A 161 -8.20 -24.44 11.97
C GLU A 161 -7.57 -23.48 10.97
N LEU A 162 -6.33 -23.74 10.58
CA LEU A 162 -5.63 -22.97 9.56
C LEU A 162 -6.26 -23.26 8.19
N LYS A 163 -6.90 -22.25 7.59
CA LYS A 163 -7.51 -22.32 6.24
C LYS A 163 -6.52 -22.01 5.14
N ASN A 164 -5.69 -21.00 5.37
CA ASN A 164 -4.75 -20.51 4.38
C ASN A 164 -3.52 -19.94 5.07
N SER A 165 -2.36 -20.12 4.46
CA SER A 165 -1.14 -19.46 4.88
C SER A 165 -0.40 -18.93 3.67
N HIS A 166 0.02 -17.69 3.76
CA HIS A 166 0.79 -17.02 2.73
C HIS A 166 2.08 -16.47 3.35
N LEU A 167 3.20 -17.09 3.01
CA LEU A 167 4.51 -16.67 3.47
C LEU A 167 5.08 -15.65 2.46
N GLY A 168 5.49 -14.49 2.92
CA GLY A 168 6.03 -13.44 2.06
C GLY A 168 7.23 -13.89 1.21
N THR A 169 7.98 -14.90 1.67
CA THR A 169 9.08 -15.52 0.90
C THR A 169 8.58 -16.30 -0.33
N GLY A 170 7.32 -16.74 -0.32
CA GLY A 170 6.67 -17.46 -1.42
C GLY A 170 5.95 -16.54 -2.43
N ASP A 171 6.00 -15.22 -2.26
CA ASP A 171 5.34 -14.26 -3.12
C ASP A 171 5.82 -14.37 -4.57
N ASP A 172 4.88 -14.35 -5.49
CA ASP A 172 5.18 -14.18 -6.91
C ASP A 172 5.61 -12.74 -7.23
N PHE A 173 6.03 -12.52 -8.47
CA PHE A 173 6.50 -11.19 -8.92
C PHE A 173 5.43 -10.10 -8.74
N LEU A 174 4.14 -10.40 -8.99
CA LEU A 174 3.07 -9.41 -8.89
C LEU A 174 2.79 -9.01 -7.44
N MET A 175 2.81 -9.98 -6.52
CA MET A 175 2.65 -9.72 -5.09
C MET A 175 3.81 -8.89 -4.55
N LYS A 176 5.05 -9.24 -4.92
CA LYS A 176 6.25 -8.44 -4.59
C LYS A 176 6.18 -7.02 -5.15
N LEU A 177 5.70 -6.86 -6.38
CA LEU A 177 5.50 -5.55 -6.99
C LEU A 177 4.45 -4.72 -6.23
N ASN A 178 3.35 -5.33 -5.84
CA ASN A 178 2.30 -4.65 -5.07
C ASN A 178 2.81 -4.18 -3.70
N SER A 179 3.58 -5.01 -3.01
CA SER A 179 4.24 -4.66 -1.75
C SER A 179 5.24 -3.51 -1.92
N LEU A 180 5.98 -3.49 -3.05
CA LEU A 180 6.89 -2.40 -3.42
C LEU A 180 6.13 -1.08 -3.64
N VAL A 181 5.04 -1.14 -4.38
CA VAL A 181 4.23 0.05 -4.69
C VAL A 181 3.76 0.72 -3.40
N GLY A 182 3.23 -0.07 -2.46
CA GLY A 182 2.83 0.44 -1.14
C GLY A 182 4.00 1.05 -0.36
N ALA A 183 5.13 0.33 -0.28
CA ALA A 183 6.31 0.80 0.44
C ALA A 183 6.88 2.11 -0.14
N LEU A 184 6.93 2.23 -1.46
CA LEU A 184 7.42 3.45 -2.15
C LEU A 184 6.46 4.62 -2.00
N HIS A 185 5.15 4.37 -2.10
CA HIS A 185 4.15 5.43 -2.01
C HIS A 185 4.03 6.01 -0.60
N PHE A 186 4.06 5.15 0.42
CA PHE A 186 3.91 5.56 1.82
C PHE A 186 5.25 5.85 2.52
N GLY A 187 6.38 5.60 1.87
CA GLY A 187 7.70 5.81 2.46
C GLY A 187 8.07 4.80 3.55
N HIS A 188 7.38 3.67 3.64
CA HIS A 188 7.61 2.65 4.67
C HIS A 188 8.81 1.74 4.36
N GLN A 189 9.97 2.34 4.11
CA GLN A 189 11.18 1.56 3.82
C GLN A 189 11.84 0.92 5.04
N GLY A 190 11.39 1.24 6.24
CA GLY A 190 12.04 0.88 7.51
C GLY A 190 11.25 -0.03 8.47
N GLY A 191 10.06 -0.46 8.12
CA GLY A 191 9.15 -1.16 9.05
C GLY A 191 8.22 -0.20 9.81
N PRO A 192 7.37 -0.69 10.71
CA PRO A 192 6.50 0.16 11.50
C PRO A 192 7.33 1.13 12.35
N LEU A 193 6.94 2.42 12.32
CA LEU A 193 7.48 3.46 13.20
C LEU A 193 7.01 3.22 14.63
#